data_2690b02fc6e07c55a497bbf61c411f3c
#
_entry.id   2690b02fc6e07c55a497bbf61c411f3c
#
_cell.length_a   1.000
_cell.length_b   1.000
_cell.length_c   1.000
_cell.angle_alpha   90.00
_cell.angle_beta   90.00
_cell.angle_gamma   90.00
#
_symmetry.space_group_name_H-M   'P 1'
#
loop_
_entity.id
_entity.type
_entity.pdbx_description
1 polymer ?
#
loop_
_entity_poly.entity_id
_entity_poly.type
_entity_poly.pdbx_seq_one_letter_code
_entity_poly.pdbx_strand_id
1 'polypeptide(L)'
;MKAYGTGQCDAFTADASTLYGARLRVGKVEDHVILSDLISREPLSPYVRQGDDTWFNIIRWAHFALLNGEALGIRQATVDRDLESSNPTTRRLLGSDDNSGERMGLTRDWAYRVIKRVGNYGEIFDDNLGLGSLLKIKRGFNALWTDGGIQYAPEFR
;
A
#
# COMPACT_ATOMS: atom_id res chain seq x y z
N MET A 1 -25.50 -3.07 -6.51
CA MET A 1 -25.77 -2.61 -5.12
C MET A 1 -27.26 -2.32 -4.84
N LYS A 2 -27.97 -1.56 -5.70
CA LYS A 2 -29.39 -1.23 -5.44
C LYS A 2 -30.28 -2.47 -5.29
N ALA A 3 -30.19 -3.44 -6.22
CA ALA A 3 -30.99 -4.68 -6.18
C ALA A 3 -30.73 -5.50 -4.90
N TYR A 4 -29.46 -5.61 -4.49
CA TYR A 4 -29.09 -6.29 -3.24
C TYR A 4 -29.68 -5.56 -2.03
N GLY A 5 -29.54 -4.23 -1.94
CA GLY A 5 -30.08 -3.45 -0.81
C GLY A 5 -31.60 -3.43 -0.72
N THR A 6 -32.33 -3.77 -1.80
CA THR A 6 -33.82 -3.90 -1.84
C THR A 6 -34.29 -5.35 -1.72
N GLY A 7 -33.40 -6.32 -1.51
CA GLY A 7 -33.74 -7.73 -1.39
C GLY A 7 -34.15 -8.41 -2.70
N GLN A 8 -33.81 -7.83 -3.85
CA GLN A 8 -34.06 -8.44 -5.15
C GLN A 8 -33.00 -9.51 -5.51
N CYS A 9 -31.91 -9.57 -4.79
CA CYS A 9 -30.90 -10.62 -4.86
C CYS A 9 -30.22 -10.79 -3.50
N ASP A 10 -29.78 -12.00 -3.21
CA ASP A 10 -29.19 -12.41 -1.94
C ASP A 10 -27.66 -12.27 -1.91
N ALA A 11 -27.05 -12.07 -3.07
CA ALA A 11 -25.61 -11.94 -3.20
C ALA A 11 -25.22 -10.78 -4.13
N PHE A 12 -24.07 -10.19 -3.85
CA PHE A 12 -23.47 -9.12 -4.63
C PHE A 12 -21.97 -9.39 -4.76
N THR A 13 -21.43 -9.25 -5.96
CA THR A 13 -20.00 -9.43 -6.24
C THR A 13 -19.37 -8.15 -6.78
N ALA A 14 -18.18 -7.84 -6.32
CA ALA A 14 -17.33 -6.74 -6.76
C ALA A 14 -15.91 -6.94 -6.21
N ASP A 15 -15.00 -6.00 -6.49
CA ASP A 15 -13.69 -5.96 -5.83
C ASP A 15 -13.83 -5.93 -4.31
N ALA A 16 -12.90 -6.57 -3.59
CA ALA A 16 -12.95 -6.69 -2.15
C ALA A 16 -13.13 -5.33 -1.45
N SER A 17 -12.33 -4.32 -1.82
CA SER A 17 -12.44 -2.97 -1.23
C SER A 17 -13.80 -2.33 -1.49
N THR A 18 -14.39 -2.55 -2.67
CA THR A 18 -15.73 -2.09 -3.03
C THR A 18 -16.81 -2.78 -2.18
N LEU A 19 -16.67 -4.10 -1.94
CA LEU A 19 -17.61 -4.84 -1.08
C LEU A 19 -17.57 -4.36 0.37
N TYR A 20 -16.37 -4.14 0.93
CA TYR A 20 -16.24 -3.59 2.29
C TYR A 20 -16.85 -2.19 2.39
N GLY A 21 -16.60 -1.32 1.41
CA GLY A 21 -17.21 0.01 1.36
C GLY A 21 -18.73 -0.01 1.13
N ALA A 22 -19.24 -0.97 0.36
CA ALA A 22 -20.67 -1.17 0.13
C ALA A 22 -21.37 -1.63 1.40
N ARG A 23 -20.76 -2.56 2.14
CA ARG A 23 -21.29 -3.07 3.41
C ARG A 23 -21.58 -1.97 4.42
N LEU A 24 -20.76 -0.91 4.46
CA LEU A 24 -20.99 0.25 5.33
C LEU A 24 -22.23 1.11 4.92
N ARG A 25 -22.78 0.88 3.71
CA ARG A 25 -23.85 1.72 3.12
C ARG A 25 -25.18 1.01 2.89
N VAL A 26 -25.23 -0.31 3.00
CA VAL A 26 -26.44 -1.10 2.67
C VAL A 26 -27.33 -1.42 3.86
N GLY A 27 -27.02 -0.93 5.05
CA GLY A 27 -27.82 -1.17 6.25
C GLY A 27 -26.96 -1.50 7.47
N LYS A 28 -27.43 -2.42 8.31
CA LYS A 28 -26.65 -2.88 9.45
C LYS A 28 -25.50 -3.78 8.99
N VAL A 29 -24.29 -3.40 9.33
CA VAL A 29 -23.06 -4.09 8.92
C VAL A 29 -23.07 -5.57 9.31
N GLU A 30 -23.65 -5.90 10.46
CA GLU A 30 -23.76 -7.25 11.00
C GLU A 30 -24.67 -8.18 10.20
N ASP A 31 -25.58 -7.63 9.39
CA ASP A 31 -26.50 -8.42 8.54
C ASP A 31 -25.83 -8.87 7.21
N HIS A 32 -24.59 -8.43 6.96
CA HIS A 32 -23.88 -8.67 5.69
C HIS A 32 -22.52 -9.33 5.92
N VAL A 33 -22.28 -10.43 5.24
CA VAL A 33 -21.03 -11.18 5.30
C VAL A 33 -20.26 -11.07 3.98
N ILE A 34 -18.97 -10.77 4.06
CA ILE A 34 -18.06 -10.89 2.91
C ILE A 34 -17.42 -12.26 3.00
N LEU A 35 -17.65 -13.10 1.98
CA LEU A 35 -17.12 -14.44 1.91
C LEU A 35 -15.60 -14.40 1.66
N SER A 36 -14.90 -15.42 2.15
CA SER A 36 -13.45 -15.56 1.98
C SER A 36 -13.02 -16.03 0.58
N ASP A 37 -13.98 -16.57 -0.19
CA ASP A 37 -13.70 -17.14 -1.50
C ASP A 37 -13.43 -16.04 -2.53
N LEU A 38 -12.25 -16.09 -3.15
CA LEU A 38 -11.85 -15.19 -4.22
C LEU A 38 -12.20 -15.83 -5.57
N ILE A 39 -13.16 -15.24 -6.27
CA ILE A 39 -13.66 -15.74 -7.56
C ILE A 39 -12.96 -15.14 -8.77
N SER A 40 -12.19 -14.06 -8.59
CA SER A 40 -11.34 -13.45 -9.61
C SER A 40 -10.06 -12.87 -9.00
N ARG A 41 -9.08 -12.54 -9.84
CA ARG A 41 -7.81 -11.94 -9.45
C ARG A 41 -7.56 -10.69 -10.29
N GLU A 42 -7.95 -9.57 -9.77
CA GLU A 42 -7.86 -8.27 -10.44
C GLU A 42 -7.09 -7.29 -9.54
N PRO A 43 -5.73 -7.38 -9.53
CA PRO A 43 -4.92 -6.51 -8.68
C PRO A 43 -5.03 -5.07 -9.16
N LEU A 44 -5.46 -4.19 -8.26
CA LEU A 44 -5.49 -2.76 -8.51
C LEU A 44 -4.07 -2.21 -8.45
N SER A 45 -3.73 -1.35 -9.39
CA SER A 45 -2.43 -0.68 -9.45
C SER A 45 -2.56 0.73 -10.02
N PRO A 46 -1.65 1.66 -9.65
CA PRO A 46 -1.57 2.94 -10.32
C PRO A 46 -1.19 2.74 -11.80
N TYR A 47 -1.71 3.58 -12.67
CA TYR A 47 -1.31 3.63 -14.07
C TYR A 47 -0.89 5.04 -14.45
N VAL A 48 0.02 5.14 -15.40
CA VAL A 48 0.58 6.39 -15.89
C VAL A 48 0.40 6.49 -17.40
N ARG A 49 0.59 7.68 -17.95
CA ARG A 49 0.55 7.89 -19.40
C ARG A 49 1.61 7.05 -20.10
N GLN A 50 1.23 6.35 -21.15
CA GLN A 50 2.17 5.58 -21.97
C GLN A 50 3.24 6.48 -22.60
N GLY A 51 4.51 6.04 -22.58
CA GLY A 51 5.65 6.80 -23.10
C GLY A 51 6.22 7.83 -22.14
N ASP A 52 5.70 7.94 -20.91
CA ASP A 52 6.29 8.75 -19.85
C ASP A 52 7.09 7.84 -18.89
N ASP A 53 8.23 7.36 -19.36
CA ASP A 53 9.07 6.43 -18.61
C ASP A 53 9.65 7.05 -17.34
N THR A 54 9.90 8.37 -17.34
CA THR A 54 10.40 9.07 -16.17
C THR A 54 9.37 9.04 -15.05
N TRP A 55 8.13 9.42 -15.36
CA TRP A 55 7.04 9.38 -14.39
C TRP A 55 6.71 7.96 -13.94
N PHE A 56 6.70 7.00 -14.87
CA PHE A 56 6.52 5.58 -14.54
C PHE A 56 7.57 5.10 -13.55
N ASN A 57 8.85 5.43 -13.75
CA ASN A 57 9.91 5.07 -12.84
C ASN A 57 9.73 5.70 -11.46
N ILE A 58 9.36 6.98 -11.39
CA ILE A 58 9.09 7.65 -10.10
C ILE A 58 7.99 6.92 -9.33
N ILE A 59 6.84 6.65 -9.95
CA ILE A 59 5.71 5.97 -9.30
C ILE A 59 6.10 4.55 -8.86
N ARG A 60 6.78 3.80 -9.73
CA ARG A 60 7.24 2.43 -9.41
C ARG A 60 8.20 2.41 -8.23
N TRP A 61 9.20 3.27 -8.24
CA TRP A 61 10.20 3.32 -7.16
C TRP A 61 9.63 3.91 -5.87
N ALA A 62 8.65 4.83 -5.95
CA ALA A 62 7.92 5.27 -4.76
C ALA A 62 7.20 4.10 -4.09
N HIS A 63 6.51 3.25 -4.87
CA HIS A 63 5.88 2.05 -4.33
C HIS A 63 6.91 1.08 -3.70
N PHE A 64 8.03 0.83 -4.38
CA PHE A 64 9.10 -0.01 -3.83
C PHE A 64 9.75 0.59 -2.57
N ALA A 65 9.88 1.91 -2.49
CA ALA A 65 10.38 2.57 -1.28
C ALA A 65 9.45 2.36 -0.08
N LEU A 66 8.14 2.43 -0.29
CA LEU A 66 7.15 2.19 0.75
C LEU A 66 7.17 0.73 1.25
N LEU A 67 7.29 -0.24 0.34
CA LEU A 67 7.42 -1.66 0.69
C LEU A 67 8.73 -1.96 1.42
N ASN A 68 9.86 -1.43 0.94
CA ASN A 68 11.15 -1.56 1.63
C ASN A 68 11.14 -0.87 2.99
N GLY A 69 10.47 0.29 3.11
CA GLY A 69 10.26 0.96 4.38
C GLY A 69 9.55 0.08 5.39
N GLU A 70 8.49 -0.62 4.98
CA GLU A 70 7.79 -1.59 5.83
C GLU A 70 8.71 -2.77 6.20
N ALA A 71 9.38 -3.38 5.22
CA ALA A 71 10.27 -4.52 5.44
C ALA A 71 11.45 -4.20 6.38
N LEU A 72 11.93 -2.96 6.38
CA LEU A 72 12.99 -2.47 7.26
C LEU A 72 12.48 -1.91 8.59
N GLY A 73 11.17 -1.89 8.82
CA GLY A 73 10.54 -1.36 10.02
C GLY A 73 10.62 0.16 10.15
N ILE A 74 10.88 0.87 9.05
CA ILE A 74 10.92 2.33 9.00
C ILE A 74 9.49 2.85 8.97
N ARG A 75 9.13 3.71 9.90
CA ARG A 75 7.77 4.27 10.05
C ARG A 75 7.78 5.78 9.97
N GLN A 76 6.62 6.36 9.66
CA GLN A 76 6.43 7.81 9.67
C GLN A 76 6.95 8.47 10.96
N ALA A 77 6.64 7.87 12.10
CA ALA A 77 7.03 8.41 13.41
C ALA A 77 8.52 8.26 13.74
N THR A 78 9.22 7.32 13.09
CA THR A 78 10.62 6.99 13.45
C THR A 78 11.63 7.34 12.35
N VAL A 79 11.20 7.68 11.15
CA VAL A 79 12.06 7.87 9.98
C VAL A 79 13.17 8.92 10.21
N ASP A 80 12.96 9.93 11.05
CA ASP A 80 14.00 10.93 11.38
C ASP A 80 15.17 10.28 12.10
N ARG A 81 14.90 9.41 13.07
CA ARG A 81 15.91 8.63 13.79
C ARG A 81 16.62 7.64 12.85
N ASP A 82 15.87 7.08 11.92
CA ASP A 82 16.37 6.05 11.02
C ASP A 82 17.36 6.59 9.97
N LEU A 83 17.45 7.92 9.79
CA LEU A 83 18.53 8.58 9.02
C LEU A 83 19.94 8.29 9.58
N GLU A 84 20.05 8.09 10.89
CA GLU A 84 21.31 7.77 11.59
C GLU A 84 21.49 6.25 11.79
N SER A 85 20.71 5.43 11.10
CA SER A 85 20.78 3.97 11.24
C SER A 85 22.14 3.42 10.90
N SER A 86 22.60 2.44 11.66
CA SER A 86 23.80 1.65 11.33
C SER A 86 23.56 0.67 10.18
N ASN A 87 22.30 0.40 9.82
CA ASN A 87 21.95 -0.49 8.71
C ASN A 87 22.21 0.21 7.37
N PRO A 88 23.13 -0.28 6.53
CA PRO A 88 23.44 0.35 5.26
C PRO A 88 22.27 0.33 4.26
N THR A 89 21.37 -0.65 4.33
CA THR A 89 20.18 -0.71 3.47
C THR A 89 19.21 0.41 3.83
N THR A 90 19.00 0.66 5.12
CA THR A 90 18.19 1.80 5.61
C THR A 90 18.77 3.13 5.14
N ARG A 91 20.08 3.34 5.29
CA ARG A 91 20.73 4.60 4.87
C ARG A 91 20.63 4.82 3.36
N ARG A 92 20.80 3.77 2.55
CA ARG A 92 20.59 3.87 1.09
C ARG A 92 19.17 4.24 0.75
N LEU A 93 18.17 3.55 1.32
CA LEU A 93 16.77 3.84 1.09
C LEU A 93 16.44 5.30 1.42
N LEU A 94 16.94 5.81 2.53
CA LEU A 94 16.64 7.17 3.00
C LEU A 94 17.50 8.27 2.32
N GLY A 95 18.44 7.88 1.43
CA GLY A 95 19.25 8.80 0.64
C GLY A 95 20.53 9.28 1.32
N SER A 96 20.91 8.73 2.49
CA SER A 96 22.17 9.10 3.15
C SER A 96 23.39 8.61 2.38
N ASP A 97 23.34 7.41 1.81
CA ASP A 97 24.45 6.74 1.12
C ASP A 97 24.20 6.48 -0.37
N ASP A 98 23.15 7.08 -0.98
CA ASP A 98 22.77 6.85 -2.37
C ASP A 98 22.29 8.13 -3.06
N ASN A 99 22.36 8.14 -4.40
CA ASN A 99 21.89 9.22 -5.26
C ASN A 99 20.82 8.76 -6.27
N SER A 100 20.12 7.68 -5.97
CA SER A 100 19.07 7.13 -6.86
C SER A 100 17.98 8.15 -7.19
N GLY A 101 17.65 9.04 -6.26
CA GLY A 101 16.72 10.13 -6.48
C GLY A 101 17.16 11.06 -7.63
N GLU A 102 18.42 11.45 -7.65
CA GLU A 102 18.96 12.37 -8.66
C GLU A 102 18.87 11.77 -10.08
N ARG A 103 19.02 10.44 -10.21
CA ARG A 103 18.87 9.73 -11.50
C ARG A 103 17.41 9.77 -12.01
N MET A 104 16.45 10.00 -11.13
CA MET A 104 15.02 10.17 -11.46
C MET A 104 14.60 11.65 -11.51
N GLY A 105 15.54 12.60 -11.37
CA GLY A 105 15.25 14.04 -11.29
C GLY A 105 14.64 14.47 -9.95
N LEU A 106 14.81 13.67 -8.89
CA LEU A 106 14.33 13.95 -7.55
C LEU A 106 15.50 14.35 -6.62
N THR A 107 15.20 14.82 -5.41
CA THR A 107 16.21 15.04 -4.38
C THR A 107 16.72 13.68 -3.82
N ARG A 108 17.92 13.67 -3.24
CA ARG A 108 18.52 12.44 -2.67
C ARG A 108 17.65 11.83 -1.59
N ASP A 109 16.99 12.67 -0.79
CA ASP A 109 16.14 12.32 0.35
C ASP A 109 14.67 12.01 -0.03
N TRP A 110 14.38 11.76 -1.31
CA TRP A 110 13.02 11.61 -1.82
C TRP A 110 12.23 10.51 -1.09
N ALA A 111 12.84 9.34 -0.84
CA ALA A 111 12.18 8.23 -0.16
C ALA A 111 11.92 8.55 1.33
N TYR A 112 12.90 9.18 2.02
CA TYR A 112 12.68 9.72 3.35
C TYR A 112 11.47 10.65 3.38
N ARG A 113 11.38 11.60 2.44
CA ARG A 113 10.27 12.59 2.39
C ARG A 113 8.93 11.90 2.14
N VAL A 114 8.88 10.87 1.30
CA VAL A 114 7.67 10.09 1.07
C VAL A 114 7.23 9.40 2.36
N ILE A 115 8.11 8.63 3.00
CA ILE A 115 7.80 7.90 4.24
C ILE A 115 7.45 8.88 5.38
N LYS A 116 8.17 9.99 5.48
CA LYS A 116 7.87 11.05 6.47
C LYS A 116 6.47 11.63 6.29
N ARG A 117 5.99 11.72 5.05
CA ARG A 117 4.71 12.34 4.73
C ARG A 117 3.52 11.39 4.89
N VAL A 118 3.65 10.15 4.48
CA VAL A 118 2.54 9.20 4.36
C VAL A 118 2.76 7.86 5.06
N GLY A 119 3.90 7.65 5.71
CA GLY A 119 4.26 6.37 6.31
C GLY A 119 4.80 5.36 5.30
N ASN A 120 5.06 4.14 5.76
CA ASN A 120 5.40 3.01 4.90
C ASN A 120 4.13 2.37 4.32
N TYR A 121 4.26 1.32 3.48
CA TYR A 121 3.11 0.69 2.82
C TYR A 121 2.12 0.09 3.84
N GLY A 122 2.59 -0.50 4.93
CA GLY A 122 1.73 -1.05 5.99
C GLY A 122 0.91 0.03 6.68
N GLU A 123 1.54 1.16 7.01
CA GLU A 123 0.85 2.31 7.63
C GLU A 123 -0.22 2.87 6.68
N ILE A 124 0.12 3.07 5.39
CA ILE A 124 -0.85 3.52 4.37
C ILE A 124 -2.02 2.55 4.24
N PHE A 125 -1.74 1.26 4.21
CA PHE A 125 -2.81 0.25 4.14
C PHE A 125 -3.71 0.32 5.37
N ASP A 126 -3.13 0.35 6.56
CA ASP A 126 -3.88 0.36 7.81
C ASP A 126 -4.75 1.60 7.95
N ASP A 127 -4.25 2.76 7.58
CA ASP A 127 -4.98 4.02 7.67
C ASP A 127 -6.15 4.11 6.68
N ASN A 128 -6.00 3.52 5.48
CA ASN A 128 -7.00 3.67 4.42
C ASN A 128 -7.95 2.47 4.29
N LEU A 129 -7.48 1.26 4.52
CA LEU A 129 -8.23 0.03 4.32
C LEU A 129 -8.25 -0.87 5.56
N GLY A 130 -7.16 -0.88 6.33
CA GLY A 130 -6.90 -1.79 7.42
C GLY A 130 -7.55 -1.41 8.75
N LEU A 131 -6.91 -1.81 9.82
CA LEU A 131 -7.46 -1.67 11.18
C LEU A 131 -7.64 -0.23 11.64
N GLY A 132 -6.88 0.71 11.09
CA GLY A 132 -7.04 2.16 11.31
C GLY A 132 -8.28 2.75 10.64
N SER A 133 -8.78 2.13 9.56
CA SER A 133 -9.92 2.60 8.78
C SER A 133 -11.26 2.04 9.27
N LEU A 134 -12.36 2.59 8.75
CA LEU A 134 -13.70 2.04 8.99
C LEU A 134 -13.93 0.68 8.29
N LEU A 135 -13.13 0.36 7.29
CA LEU A 135 -13.29 -0.85 6.48
C LEU A 135 -12.82 -2.11 7.22
N LYS A 136 -11.78 -1.99 8.07
CA LYS A 136 -11.21 -3.09 8.86
C LYS A 136 -10.79 -4.29 8.01
N ILE A 137 -10.26 -4.05 6.81
CA ILE A 137 -9.81 -5.10 5.90
C ILE A 137 -8.49 -5.69 6.43
N LYS A 138 -8.40 -7.02 6.49
CA LYS A 138 -7.16 -7.70 6.81
C LYS A 138 -6.17 -7.58 5.64
N ARG A 139 -4.88 -7.51 5.93
CA ARG A 139 -3.81 -7.40 4.91
C ARG A 139 -3.89 -8.53 3.86
N GLY A 140 -4.03 -9.77 4.28
CA GLY A 140 -4.07 -10.91 3.37
C GLY A 140 -2.91 -10.89 2.36
N PHE A 141 -3.20 -11.00 1.07
CA PHE A 141 -2.17 -10.91 0.02
C PHE A 141 -1.44 -9.56 -0.06
N ASN A 142 -1.99 -8.51 0.54
CA ASN A 142 -1.31 -7.21 0.62
C ASN A 142 -0.24 -7.14 1.73
N ALA A 143 -0.07 -8.19 2.52
CA ALA A 143 1.03 -8.28 3.47
C ALA A 143 2.37 -8.54 2.74
N LEU A 144 3.48 -8.26 3.41
CA LEU A 144 4.80 -8.63 2.90
C LEU A 144 4.91 -10.15 2.72
N TRP A 145 5.75 -10.59 1.81
CA TRP A 145 6.00 -12.01 1.56
C TRP A 145 6.50 -12.75 2.81
N THR A 146 7.25 -12.06 3.68
CA THR A 146 7.68 -12.57 4.99
C THR A 146 6.54 -12.83 5.96
N ASP A 147 5.41 -12.15 5.76
CA ASP A 147 4.22 -12.21 6.62
C ASP A 147 3.07 -12.98 5.94
N GLY A 148 3.41 -13.80 4.94
CA GLY A 148 2.45 -14.66 4.23
C GLY A 148 1.66 -13.97 3.12
N GLY A 149 1.99 -12.74 2.77
CA GLY A 149 1.43 -12.02 1.63
C GLY A 149 2.24 -12.22 0.34
N ILE A 150 2.01 -11.35 -0.64
CA ILE A 150 2.72 -11.37 -1.93
C ILE A 150 3.49 -10.08 -2.21
N GLN A 151 3.50 -9.13 -1.28
CA GLN A 151 4.19 -7.86 -1.49
C GLN A 151 5.70 -8.06 -1.32
N TYR A 152 6.42 -7.73 -2.39
CA TYR A 152 7.86 -7.87 -2.49
C TYR A 152 8.41 -6.72 -3.32
N ALA A 153 9.54 -6.14 -2.90
CA ALA A 153 10.21 -5.08 -3.62
C ALA A 153 11.71 -5.37 -3.76
N PRO A 154 12.35 -5.00 -4.90
CA PRO A 154 13.80 -5.06 -5.01
C PRO A 154 14.44 -4.08 -4.03
N GLU A 155 15.61 -4.45 -3.53
CA GLU A 155 16.42 -3.57 -2.70
C GLU A 155 17.00 -2.40 -3.50
N PHE A 156 17.19 -1.27 -2.83
CA PHE A 156 17.99 -0.15 -3.33
C PHE A 156 19.48 -0.53 -3.31
N ARG A 157 20.10 -0.55 -4.49
CA ARG A 157 21.52 -0.90 -4.69
C ARG A 157 22.26 0.18 -5.48
#